data_7636cc06c5229647fa36e10824681709
#
_entry.id   7636cc06c5229647fa36e10824681709
#
_cell.length_a   1.000
_cell.length_b   1.000
_cell.length_c   1.000
_cell.angle_alpha   90.00
_cell.angle_beta   90.00
_cell.angle_gamma   90.00
#
_symmetry.space_group_name_H-M   'P 1'
#
loop_
_entity.id
_entity.type
_entity.pdbx_description
1 polymer ?
#
loop_
_entity_poly.entity_id
_entity_poly.type
_entity_poly.pdbx_seq_one_letter_code
_entity_poly.pdbx_strand_id
1 'polypeptide(L)'
;MEIHSTNNEKLFLAGGDMFSQECIERHDGMLAFIHEGFNALWNCKQKALEEGKLTLTTHFIDQVPENCEQVAEATIEGLSILAGQGCRKIVVHGGKVREGSYKEGAEACVKGVESWLKSNYEKIDYITIIDSKDDYFKKFGTEL
;
A
#
# COMPACT_ATOMS: atom_id res chain seq x y z
N MET A 1 0.28 9.98 11.62
CA MET A 1 0.14 9.69 10.18
C MET A 1 -0.33 10.94 9.47
N GLU A 2 0.36 11.36 8.44
CA GLU A 2 0.01 12.56 7.67
C GLU A 2 -0.61 12.12 6.35
N ILE A 3 -1.82 12.60 6.05
CA ILE A 3 -2.61 12.17 4.89
C ILE A 3 -2.73 13.31 3.89
N HIS A 4 -2.47 13.02 2.63
CA HIS A 4 -2.55 13.97 1.51
C HIS A 4 -3.59 13.51 0.49
N SER A 5 -4.47 14.41 0.09
CA SER A 5 -5.43 14.16 -0.98
C SER A 5 -4.73 14.11 -2.34
N THR A 6 -5.36 13.44 -3.29
CA THR A 6 -4.94 13.43 -4.69
C THR A 6 -6.08 13.96 -5.57
N ASN A 7 -5.87 13.97 -6.88
CA ASN A 7 -6.93 14.32 -7.83
C ASN A 7 -8.05 13.27 -7.90
N ASN A 8 -7.80 12.08 -7.37
CA ASN A 8 -8.81 11.04 -7.24
C ASN A 8 -9.39 11.07 -5.82
N GLU A 9 -10.70 11.25 -5.70
CA GLU A 9 -11.39 11.38 -4.40
C GLU A 9 -11.23 10.16 -3.50
N LYS A 10 -10.95 9.00 -4.07
CA LYS A 10 -10.82 7.74 -3.33
C LYS A 10 -9.37 7.28 -3.15
N LEU A 11 -8.40 8.11 -3.56
CA LEU A 11 -6.99 7.80 -3.42
C LEU A 11 -6.29 8.85 -2.57
N PHE A 12 -5.65 8.39 -1.49
CA PHE A 12 -4.87 9.23 -0.59
C PHE A 12 -3.44 8.72 -0.50
N LEU A 13 -2.51 9.65 -0.27
CA LEU A 13 -1.12 9.31 0.03
C LEU A 13 -0.86 9.66 1.50
N ALA A 14 -0.11 8.82 2.20
CA ALA A 14 0.16 9.04 3.61
C ALA A 14 1.61 8.76 3.96
N GLY A 15 2.15 9.55 4.89
CA GLY A 15 3.43 9.28 5.53
C GLY A 15 3.20 8.72 6.94
N GLY A 16 4.00 7.74 7.33
CA GLY A 16 3.93 7.15 8.65
C GLY A 16 4.13 5.65 8.67
N ASP A 17 3.82 5.05 9.81
CA ASP A 17 3.95 3.62 10.03
C ASP A 17 2.62 2.92 9.72
N MET A 18 2.64 2.00 8.74
CA MET A 18 1.43 1.26 8.36
C MET A 18 0.93 0.32 9.48
N PHE A 19 1.77 -0.02 10.43
CA PHE A 19 1.40 -0.85 11.58
C PHE A 19 1.04 -0.03 12.82
N SER A 20 0.96 1.30 12.69
CA SER A 20 0.47 2.15 13.77
C SER A 20 -1.02 1.89 14.04
N GLN A 21 -1.44 2.11 15.28
CA GLN A 21 -2.84 1.94 15.65
C GLN A 21 -3.74 2.85 14.81
N GLU A 22 -3.32 4.09 14.56
CA GLU A 22 -4.07 5.02 13.74
C GLU A 22 -4.31 4.48 12.34
N CYS A 23 -3.28 3.93 11.70
CA CYS A 23 -3.38 3.36 10.36
C CYS A 23 -4.32 2.14 10.36
N ILE A 24 -4.13 1.22 11.31
CA ILE A 24 -4.93 0.00 11.40
C ILE A 24 -6.41 0.31 11.63
N GLU A 25 -6.72 1.28 12.49
CA GLU A 25 -8.11 1.66 12.79
C GLU A 25 -8.83 2.34 11.63
N ARG A 26 -8.07 2.95 10.70
CA ARG A 26 -8.65 3.64 9.54
C ARG A 26 -8.95 2.72 8.36
N HIS A 27 -8.51 1.48 8.40
CA HIS A 27 -8.60 0.56 7.27
C HIS A 27 -9.16 -0.79 7.68
N ASP A 28 -9.74 -1.50 6.72
CA ASP A 28 -10.23 -2.87 6.89
C ASP A 28 -9.43 -3.88 6.06
N GLY A 29 -8.56 -3.40 5.19
CA GLY A 29 -7.68 -4.22 4.38
C GLY A 29 -6.28 -3.65 4.30
N MET A 30 -5.28 -4.52 4.22
CA MET A 30 -3.86 -4.13 4.13
C MET A 30 -3.17 -4.95 3.06
N LEU A 31 -2.58 -4.25 2.09
CA LEU A 31 -1.78 -4.83 1.02
C LEU A 31 -0.36 -4.30 1.13
N ALA A 32 0.61 -5.19 1.29
CA ALA A 32 1.99 -4.75 1.43
C ALA A 32 2.98 -5.72 0.79
N PHE A 33 4.02 -5.14 0.19
CA PHE A 33 5.18 -5.88 -0.29
C PHE A 33 6.21 -5.94 0.84
N ILE A 34 6.27 -7.06 1.54
CA ILE A 34 7.14 -7.23 2.70
C ILE A 34 8.00 -8.46 2.52
N HIS A 35 9.31 -8.27 2.42
CA HIS A 35 10.26 -9.35 2.21
C HIS A 35 11.23 -9.47 3.38
N GLU A 36 11.43 -10.69 3.89
CA GLU A 36 12.28 -10.99 5.03
C GLU A 36 13.71 -10.45 4.88
N GLY A 37 14.29 -10.57 3.70
CA GLY A 37 15.68 -10.16 3.44
C GLY A 37 15.90 -8.67 3.26
N PHE A 38 14.85 -7.85 3.26
CA PHE A 38 15.00 -6.49 2.75
C PHE A 38 14.78 -5.36 3.73
N ASN A 39 14.11 -5.56 4.86
CA ASN A 39 13.80 -4.34 5.58
C ASN A 39 13.30 -4.51 7.02
N ALA A 40 13.33 -3.40 7.73
CA ALA A 40 12.73 -3.24 9.04
C ALA A 40 11.22 -3.48 9.04
N LEU A 41 10.55 -3.33 7.91
CA LEU A 41 9.11 -3.53 7.78
C LEU A 41 8.73 -4.99 8.06
N TRP A 42 9.55 -5.94 7.65
CA TRP A 42 9.36 -7.35 8.01
C TRP A 42 9.30 -7.54 9.52
N ASN A 43 10.25 -6.93 10.24
CA ASN A 43 10.29 -7.03 11.70
C ASN A 43 9.08 -6.34 12.35
N CYS A 44 8.64 -5.21 11.81
CA CYS A 44 7.43 -4.52 12.27
C CYS A 44 6.19 -5.38 12.07
N LYS A 45 6.08 -6.07 10.93
CA LYS A 45 4.99 -7.00 10.64
C LYS A 45 4.98 -8.14 11.65
N GLN A 46 6.13 -8.78 11.89
CA GLN A 46 6.23 -9.88 12.83
C GLN A 46 5.83 -9.47 14.24
N LYS A 47 6.28 -8.31 14.68
CA LYS A 47 5.93 -7.75 15.98
C LYS A 47 4.43 -7.50 16.08
N ALA A 48 3.82 -6.90 15.07
CA ALA A 48 2.39 -6.64 15.04
C ALA A 48 1.56 -7.92 15.08
N LEU A 49 2.01 -8.97 14.38
CA LEU A 49 1.36 -10.29 14.44
C LEU A 49 1.46 -10.91 15.83
N GLU A 50 2.64 -10.86 16.46
CA GLU A 50 2.86 -11.41 17.81
C GLU A 50 2.01 -10.69 18.85
N GLU A 51 1.84 -9.38 18.71
CA GLU A 51 1.05 -8.56 19.63
C GLU A 51 -0.45 -8.58 19.34
N GLY A 52 -0.89 -9.27 18.29
CA GLY A 52 -2.30 -9.36 17.93
C GLY A 52 -2.90 -8.05 17.43
N LYS A 53 -2.07 -7.16 16.90
CA LYS A 53 -2.52 -5.83 16.44
C LYS A 53 -3.19 -5.83 15.07
N LEU A 54 -2.90 -6.83 14.23
CA LEU A 54 -3.45 -6.88 12.88
C LEU A 54 -4.87 -7.43 12.90
N THR A 55 -5.83 -6.55 13.12
CA THR A 55 -7.26 -6.88 13.19
C THR A 55 -7.95 -6.78 11.84
N LEU A 56 -7.27 -6.26 10.84
CA LEU A 56 -7.80 -6.10 9.48
C LEU A 56 -7.39 -7.28 8.59
N THR A 57 -8.04 -7.42 7.44
CA THR A 57 -7.71 -8.45 6.47
C THR A 57 -6.39 -8.08 5.78
N THR A 58 -5.44 -9.01 5.72
CA THR A 58 -4.12 -8.73 5.17
C THR A 58 -3.83 -9.56 3.93
N HIS A 59 -3.09 -8.97 3.01
CA HIS A 59 -2.50 -9.64 1.86
C HIS A 59 -1.05 -9.17 1.73
N PHE A 60 -0.11 -10.01 2.17
CA PHE A 60 1.32 -9.68 2.15
C PHE A 60 2.00 -10.39 0.98
N ILE A 61 2.73 -9.63 0.18
CA ILE A 61 3.51 -10.13 -0.96
C ILE A 61 4.96 -10.20 -0.51
N ASP A 62 5.50 -11.40 -0.36
CA ASP A 62 6.86 -11.64 0.16
C ASP A 62 7.91 -11.79 -0.95
N GLN A 63 7.50 -11.74 -2.20
CA GLN A 63 8.41 -11.80 -3.34
C GLN A 63 8.83 -10.39 -3.74
N VAL A 64 10.12 -10.22 -4.03
CA VAL A 64 10.65 -8.94 -4.53
C VAL A 64 10.31 -8.84 -6.02
N PRO A 65 9.56 -7.82 -6.44
CA PRO A 65 9.27 -7.63 -7.86
C PRO A 65 10.55 -7.37 -8.66
N GLU A 66 10.65 -7.96 -9.81
CA GLU A 66 11.81 -7.77 -10.70
C GLU A 66 11.79 -6.39 -11.37
N ASN A 67 10.60 -5.87 -11.67
CA ASN A 67 10.41 -4.62 -12.39
C ASN A 67 9.12 -3.91 -11.98
N CYS A 68 8.93 -2.71 -12.51
CA CYS A 68 7.76 -1.89 -12.20
C CYS A 68 6.44 -2.50 -12.67
N GLU A 69 6.46 -3.21 -13.80
CA GLU A 69 5.26 -3.87 -14.32
C GLU A 69 4.76 -4.92 -13.33
N GLN A 70 5.66 -5.69 -12.73
CA GLN A 70 5.29 -6.68 -11.72
C GLN A 70 4.73 -6.04 -10.45
N VAL A 71 5.23 -4.87 -10.05
CA VAL A 71 4.66 -4.12 -8.92
C VAL A 71 3.22 -3.73 -9.22
N ALA A 72 2.98 -3.17 -10.40
CA ALA A 72 1.63 -2.75 -10.79
C ALA A 72 0.66 -3.94 -10.87
N GLU A 73 1.07 -5.03 -11.50
CA GLU A 73 0.27 -6.25 -11.62
C GLU A 73 -0.07 -6.86 -10.27
N ALA A 74 0.91 -6.98 -9.38
CA ALA A 74 0.71 -7.52 -8.04
C ALA A 74 -0.18 -6.62 -7.18
N THR A 75 -0.08 -5.31 -7.36
CA THR A 75 -0.96 -4.35 -6.69
C THR A 75 -2.41 -4.54 -7.14
N ILE A 76 -2.65 -4.63 -8.44
CA ILE A 76 -3.98 -4.86 -9.01
C ILE A 76 -4.57 -6.17 -8.49
N GLU A 77 -3.79 -7.25 -8.54
CA GLU A 77 -4.23 -8.56 -8.04
C GLU A 77 -4.56 -8.53 -6.56
N GLY A 78 -3.69 -7.92 -5.75
CA GLY A 78 -3.91 -7.82 -4.30
C GLY A 78 -5.15 -7.01 -3.95
N LEU A 79 -5.41 -5.92 -4.64
CA LEU A 79 -6.62 -5.12 -4.44
C LEU A 79 -7.87 -5.92 -4.80
N SER A 80 -7.83 -6.66 -5.90
CA SER A 80 -8.96 -7.52 -6.30
C SER A 80 -9.25 -8.59 -5.26
N ILE A 81 -8.21 -9.21 -4.69
CA ILE A 81 -8.36 -10.21 -3.64
C ILE A 81 -9.01 -9.60 -2.39
N LEU A 82 -8.48 -8.47 -1.91
CA LEU A 82 -9.02 -7.82 -0.72
C LEU A 82 -10.44 -7.30 -0.92
N ALA A 83 -10.74 -6.70 -2.06
CA ALA A 83 -12.09 -6.24 -2.39
C ALA A 83 -13.06 -7.42 -2.47
N GLY A 84 -12.61 -8.56 -3.02
CA GLY A 84 -13.39 -9.80 -3.07
C GLY A 84 -13.70 -10.37 -1.69
N GLN A 85 -12.88 -10.04 -0.68
CA GLN A 85 -13.09 -10.42 0.72
C GLN A 85 -13.91 -9.39 1.50
N GLY A 86 -14.44 -8.37 0.82
CA GLY A 86 -15.30 -7.37 1.42
C GLY A 86 -14.59 -6.12 1.94
N CYS A 87 -13.28 -5.97 1.69
CA CYS A 87 -12.56 -4.77 2.10
C CYS A 87 -12.96 -3.56 1.27
N ARG A 88 -13.21 -2.43 1.93
CA ARG A 88 -13.59 -1.18 1.29
C ARG A 88 -12.65 -0.02 1.60
N LYS A 89 -11.81 -0.17 2.61
CA LYS A 89 -10.86 0.85 3.08
C LYS A 89 -9.49 0.19 3.18
N ILE A 90 -8.73 0.27 2.10
CA ILE A 90 -7.50 -0.51 1.96
C ILE A 90 -6.28 0.40 2.08
N VAL A 91 -5.32 0.01 2.93
CA VAL A 91 -4.01 0.63 2.97
C VAL A 91 -3.02 -0.22 2.17
N VAL A 92 -2.20 0.45 1.36
CA VAL A 92 -1.24 -0.18 0.47
C VAL A 92 0.15 0.36 0.75
N HIS A 93 1.13 -0.53 0.88
CA HIS A 93 2.54 -0.16 0.93
C HIS A 93 3.23 -0.73 -0.31
N GLY A 94 3.78 0.16 -1.13
CA GLY A 94 4.50 -0.23 -2.35
C GLY A 94 5.85 -0.82 -2.04
N GLY A 95 6.26 -1.81 -2.82
CA GLY A 95 7.52 -2.47 -2.66
C GLY A 95 8.64 -1.83 -3.46
N LYS A 96 9.87 -2.15 -3.05
CA LYS A 96 11.06 -1.83 -3.82
C LYS A 96 11.22 -2.85 -4.94
N VAL A 97 11.48 -2.40 -6.16
CA VAL A 97 11.86 -3.30 -7.24
C VAL A 97 13.31 -3.76 -7.07
N ARG A 98 13.63 -4.96 -7.55
CA ARG A 98 14.96 -5.57 -7.37
C ARG A 98 16.09 -4.70 -7.92
N GLU A 99 15.92 -4.16 -9.11
CA GLU A 99 16.94 -3.34 -9.79
C GLU A 99 16.45 -1.89 -9.99
N GLY A 100 15.65 -1.39 -9.10
CA GLY A 100 15.10 -0.06 -9.21
C GLY A 100 15.22 0.76 -7.95
N SER A 101 14.88 2.03 -8.07
CA SER A 101 14.83 2.91 -6.93
C SER A 101 13.52 2.74 -6.17
N TYR A 102 13.51 3.20 -4.92
CA TYR A 102 12.30 3.26 -4.10
C TYR A 102 11.19 4.07 -4.80
N LYS A 103 11.60 5.14 -5.49
CA LYS A 103 10.70 6.01 -6.23
C LYS A 103 9.98 5.26 -7.35
N GLU A 104 10.71 4.45 -8.12
CA GLU A 104 10.13 3.68 -9.22
C GLU A 104 9.08 2.68 -8.74
N GLY A 105 9.37 1.99 -7.63
CA GLY A 105 8.43 1.05 -7.03
C GLY A 105 7.17 1.73 -6.53
N ALA A 106 7.32 2.89 -5.88
CA ALA A 106 6.17 3.67 -5.40
C ALA A 106 5.32 4.20 -6.55
N GLU A 107 5.94 4.72 -7.61
CA GLU A 107 5.21 5.18 -8.79
C GLU A 107 4.42 4.05 -9.46
N ALA A 108 5.03 2.88 -9.57
CA ALA A 108 4.38 1.71 -10.15
C ALA A 108 3.18 1.26 -9.28
N CYS A 109 3.33 1.32 -7.98
CA CYS A 109 2.23 1.02 -7.05
C CYS A 109 1.06 1.98 -7.23
N VAL A 110 1.34 3.28 -7.32
CA VAL A 110 0.31 4.30 -7.55
C VAL A 110 -0.40 4.04 -8.88
N LYS A 111 0.34 3.76 -9.95
CA LYS A 111 -0.25 3.44 -11.26
C LYS A 111 -1.13 2.20 -11.21
N GLY A 112 -0.72 1.18 -10.48
CA GLY A 112 -1.52 -0.02 -10.26
C GLY A 112 -2.84 0.29 -9.56
N VAL A 113 -2.78 1.09 -8.50
CA VAL A 113 -3.99 1.52 -7.77
C VAL A 113 -4.91 2.33 -8.66
N GLU A 114 -4.38 3.31 -9.39
CA GLU A 114 -5.17 4.13 -10.30
C GLU A 114 -5.82 3.30 -11.40
N SER A 115 -5.09 2.36 -11.98
CA SER A 115 -5.61 1.46 -13.00
C SER A 115 -6.75 0.60 -12.46
N TRP A 116 -6.58 0.03 -11.28
CA TRP A 116 -7.61 -0.79 -10.63
C TRP A 116 -8.86 0.03 -10.31
N LEU A 117 -8.69 1.25 -9.80
CA LEU A 117 -9.82 2.14 -9.47
C LEU A 117 -10.68 2.49 -10.67
N LYS A 118 -10.11 2.59 -11.86
CA LYS A 118 -10.88 2.90 -13.08
C LYS A 118 -12.03 1.93 -13.31
N SER A 119 -11.83 0.65 -12.99
CA SER A 119 -12.83 -0.40 -13.21
C SER A 119 -13.55 -0.84 -11.94
N ASN A 120 -13.12 -0.37 -10.77
CA ASN A 120 -13.59 -0.87 -9.47
C ASN A 120 -13.97 0.23 -8.49
N TYR A 121 -14.17 1.44 -8.98
CA TYR A 121 -14.40 2.63 -8.16
C TYR A 121 -15.53 2.45 -7.14
N GLU A 122 -16.63 1.82 -7.54
CA GLU A 122 -17.79 1.60 -6.68
C GLU A 122 -17.58 0.53 -5.62
N LYS A 123 -16.55 -0.28 -5.74
CA LYS A 123 -16.25 -1.37 -4.79
C LYS A 123 -15.52 -0.90 -3.54
N ILE A 124 -15.04 0.33 -3.54
CA ILE A 124 -14.11 0.86 -2.55
C ILE A 124 -14.64 2.17 -1.98
N ASP A 125 -14.42 2.40 -0.68
CA ASP A 125 -14.64 3.71 -0.07
C ASP A 125 -13.40 4.59 -0.29
N TYR A 126 -12.21 4.06 0.01
CA TYR A 126 -10.95 4.73 -0.30
C TYR A 126 -9.76 3.76 -0.21
N ILE A 127 -8.65 4.16 -0.85
CA ILE A 127 -7.35 3.50 -0.78
C ILE A 127 -6.32 4.52 -0.32
N THR A 128 -5.49 4.12 0.64
CA THR A 128 -4.38 4.94 1.13
C THR A 128 -3.07 4.25 0.77
N ILE A 129 -2.19 4.94 0.06
CA ILE A 129 -0.83 4.44 -0.17
C ILE A 129 0.07 5.08 0.87
N ILE A 130 0.72 4.28 1.68
CA ILE A 130 1.52 4.75 2.82
C ILE A 130 2.99 4.41 2.67
N ASP A 131 3.86 5.34 3.10
CA ASP A 131 5.30 5.14 3.18
C ASP A 131 5.81 5.82 4.45
N SER A 132 6.86 5.27 5.04
CA SER A 132 7.53 5.86 6.18
C SER A 132 8.30 7.15 5.83
N LYS A 133 8.57 7.39 4.55
CA LYS A 133 9.27 8.58 4.04
C LYS A 133 8.28 9.64 3.58
N ASP A 134 7.75 10.38 4.55
CA ASP A 134 6.72 11.38 4.34
C ASP A 134 7.04 12.41 3.23
N ASP A 135 8.26 12.92 3.20
CA ASP A 135 8.68 13.91 2.20
C ASP A 135 8.55 13.42 0.76
N TYR A 136 8.75 12.14 0.57
CA TYR A 136 8.65 11.52 -0.74
C TYR A 136 7.22 11.61 -1.29
N PHE A 137 6.24 11.21 -0.50
CA PHE A 137 4.85 11.23 -0.96
C PHE A 137 4.29 12.66 -1.07
N LYS A 138 4.75 13.59 -0.26
CA LYS A 138 4.39 14.99 -0.44
C LYS A 138 4.77 15.49 -1.82
N LYS A 139 6.00 15.23 -2.24
CA LYS A 139 6.50 15.64 -3.54
C LYS A 139 5.79 14.90 -4.67
N PHE A 140 5.58 13.61 -4.51
CA PHE A 140 4.90 12.78 -5.51
C PHE A 140 3.41 13.13 -5.62
N GLY A 141 2.77 13.39 -4.49
CA GLY A 141 1.36 13.76 -4.44
C GLY A 141 1.03 15.05 -5.18
N THR A 142 1.96 16.00 -5.26
CA THR A 142 1.75 17.24 -6.02
C THR A 142 1.79 17.03 -7.53
N GLU A 143 2.30 15.90 -7.99
CA GLU A 143 2.37 15.54 -9.42
C GLU A 143 1.14 14.76 -9.88
N LEU A 144 0.36 14.28 -8.95
CA LEU A 144 -0.88 13.57 -9.21
C LEU A 144 -2.05 14.55 -9.35
#